data_bae4e46313d8089b9b2b23691efb7e76
#
_entry.id   bae4e46313d8089b9b2b23691efb7e76
#
_cell.length_a   1.000
_cell.length_b   1.000
_cell.length_c   1.000
_cell.angle_alpha   90.00
_cell.angle_beta   90.00
_cell.angle_gamma   90.00
#
_symmetry.space_group_name_H-M   'P 1'
#
loop_
_entity.id
_entity.type
_entity.pdbx_description
1 polymer ?
#
loop_
_entity_poly.entity_id
_entity_poly.type
_entity_poly.pdbx_seq_one_letter_code
_entity_poly.pdbx_strand_id
1 'polypeptide(L)'
;IGSNESMYQIVEKIKATVAYPPVGLPMLFYGPTGTGKSFMAKLTYEYCVDTGLIDASKNFVQVNCSEYANNPELLTANLFGYKKGAFTGADSDNLGLLHFADGGVLFLDEVHCLNAECQEKLFLYMDQGIYHLVGDNNKWYKSKCRIIFATTEIPQKALLKTFLRRIPVILTIPSLAQRGENEKLELM
;
A
#
# COMPACT_ATOMS: atom_id res chain seq x y z
N ILE A 1 2.88 19.64 -9.20
CA ILE A 1 3.82 19.02 -10.16
C ILE A 1 3.00 18.16 -11.12
N GLY A 2 3.18 18.38 -12.44
CA GLY A 2 2.53 17.57 -13.48
C GLY A 2 1.00 17.72 -13.60
N SER A 3 0.44 18.84 -13.11
CA SER A 3 -1.02 19.04 -13.07
C SER A 3 -1.66 19.26 -14.44
N ASN A 4 -0.88 19.56 -15.44
CA ASN A 4 -1.39 19.98 -16.76
C ASN A 4 -0.97 19.07 -17.92
N GLU A 5 -0.18 18.01 -17.68
CA GLU A 5 0.37 17.14 -18.73
C GLU A 5 0.18 15.65 -18.41
N SER A 6 1.25 14.85 -18.49
CA SER A 6 1.18 13.38 -18.38
C SER A 6 0.65 12.88 -17.03
N MET A 7 0.90 13.63 -15.95
CA MET A 7 0.48 13.27 -14.59
C MET A 7 -0.95 13.68 -14.24
N TYR A 8 -1.57 14.60 -15.00
CA TYR A 8 -2.90 15.12 -14.67
C TYR A 8 -3.95 14.01 -14.50
N GLN A 9 -4.07 13.13 -15.49
CA GLN A 9 -5.04 12.04 -15.44
C GLN A 9 -4.77 11.05 -14.28
N ILE A 10 -3.48 10.84 -13.95
CA ILE A 10 -3.08 9.99 -12.84
C ILE A 10 -3.52 10.62 -11.51
N VAL A 11 -3.26 11.91 -11.32
CA VAL A 11 -3.65 12.66 -10.13
C VAL A 11 -5.17 12.67 -9.95
N GLU A 12 -5.94 12.93 -11.01
CA GLU A 12 -7.41 12.91 -10.92
C GLU A 12 -7.95 11.49 -10.60
N LYS A 13 -7.36 10.44 -11.15
CA LYS A 13 -7.71 9.07 -10.78
C LYS A 13 -7.38 8.76 -9.32
N ILE A 14 -6.23 9.23 -8.80
CA ILE A 14 -5.89 9.08 -7.39
C ILE A 14 -6.93 9.76 -6.51
N LYS A 15 -7.28 11.03 -6.79
CA LYS A 15 -8.29 11.78 -6.04
C LYS A 15 -9.63 11.06 -6.01
N ALA A 16 -10.12 10.61 -7.17
CA ALA A 16 -11.36 9.84 -7.25
C ALA A 16 -11.29 8.51 -6.46
N THR A 17 -10.15 7.83 -6.50
CA THR A 17 -9.92 6.55 -5.83
C THR A 17 -9.94 6.70 -4.31
N VAL A 18 -9.27 7.71 -3.75
CA VAL A 18 -9.23 7.92 -2.29
C VAL A 18 -10.56 8.46 -1.74
N ALA A 19 -11.33 9.16 -2.56
CA ALA A 19 -12.65 9.68 -2.19
C ALA A 19 -13.78 8.64 -2.24
N TYR A 20 -13.53 7.44 -2.82
CA TYR A 20 -14.55 6.39 -2.93
C TYR A 20 -14.94 5.86 -1.54
N PRO A 21 -16.26 5.88 -1.18
CA PRO A 21 -16.67 5.44 0.15
C PRO A 21 -16.56 3.92 0.32
N PRO A 22 -16.34 3.41 1.55
CA PRO A 22 -16.17 4.19 2.79
C PRO A 22 -14.74 4.62 3.09
N VAL A 23 -13.73 4.00 2.52
CA VAL A 23 -12.30 4.20 2.86
C VAL A 23 -11.39 4.32 1.64
N GLY A 24 -11.93 4.70 0.48
CA GLY A 24 -11.22 4.64 -0.78
C GLY A 24 -11.14 3.21 -1.33
N LEU A 25 -10.58 3.08 -2.54
CA LEU A 25 -10.29 1.78 -3.16
C LEU A 25 -8.80 1.49 -3.06
N PRO A 26 -8.39 0.21 -2.94
CA PRO A 26 -7.00 -0.17 -3.09
C PRO A 26 -6.46 0.25 -4.46
N MET A 27 -5.22 0.77 -4.49
CA MET A 27 -4.57 1.18 -5.73
C MET A 27 -3.14 0.67 -5.81
N LEU A 28 -2.65 0.45 -7.03
CA LEU A 28 -1.29 0.00 -7.31
C LEU A 28 -0.59 0.98 -8.24
N PHE A 29 0.55 1.50 -7.81
CA PHE A 29 1.47 2.28 -8.64
C PHE A 29 2.48 1.34 -9.30
N TYR A 30 2.47 1.32 -10.63
CA TYR A 30 3.40 0.54 -11.43
C TYR A 30 4.33 1.47 -12.21
N GLY A 31 5.61 1.16 -12.26
CA GLY A 31 6.58 1.91 -13.05
C GLY A 31 8.02 1.68 -12.59
N PRO A 32 9.00 2.06 -13.42
CA PRO A 32 10.42 1.87 -13.14
C PRO A 32 10.85 2.50 -11.80
N THR A 33 12.01 2.08 -11.29
CA THR A 33 12.64 2.72 -10.13
C THR A 33 12.87 4.21 -10.40
N GLY A 34 12.72 5.03 -9.36
CA GLY A 34 12.96 6.48 -9.47
C GLY A 34 11.83 7.30 -10.11
N THR A 35 10.67 6.69 -10.44
CA THR A 35 9.54 7.44 -11.02
C THR A 35 8.73 8.23 -9.99
N GLY A 36 9.06 8.15 -8.69
CA GLY A 36 8.39 8.90 -7.63
C GLY A 36 7.14 8.20 -7.06
N LYS A 37 7.02 6.87 -7.16
CA LYS A 37 5.89 6.11 -6.60
C LYS A 37 5.67 6.37 -5.10
N SER A 38 6.73 6.29 -4.31
CA SER A 38 6.67 6.49 -2.85
C SER A 38 6.34 7.95 -2.50
N PHE A 39 6.88 8.91 -3.28
CA PHE A 39 6.53 10.32 -3.14
C PHE A 39 5.05 10.56 -3.46
N MET A 40 4.54 9.94 -4.53
CA MET A 40 3.12 10.03 -4.89
C MET A 40 2.21 9.45 -3.80
N ALA A 41 2.60 8.34 -3.16
CA ALA A 41 1.86 7.77 -2.04
C ALA A 41 1.81 8.73 -0.85
N LYS A 42 2.93 9.39 -0.54
CA LYS A 42 3.00 10.41 0.51
C LYS A 42 2.10 11.61 0.22
N LEU A 43 2.17 12.16 -0.99
CA LEU A 43 1.29 13.26 -1.42
C LEU A 43 -0.19 12.85 -1.41
N THR A 44 -0.50 11.59 -1.71
CA THR A 44 -1.86 11.07 -1.62
C THR A 44 -2.38 11.09 -0.18
N TYR A 45 -1.56 10.72 0.79
CA TYR A 45 -1.90 10.84 2.20
C TYR A 45 -2.12 12.31 2.60
N GLU A 46 -1.20 13.20 2.25
CA GLU A 46 -1.30 14.63 2.55
C GLU A 46 -2.59 15.23 1.96
N TYR A 47 -2.90 14.91 0.70
CA TYR A 47 -4.17 15.30 0.08
C TYR A 47 -5.39 14.79 0.87
N CYS A 48 -5.38 13.54 1.36
CA CYS A 48 -6.47 13.01 2.16
C CYS A 48 -6.64 13.74 3.49
N VAL A 49 -5.53 14.18 4.12
CA VAL A 49 -5.57 14.99 5.34
C VAL A 49 -6.12 16.39 5.03
N ASP A 50 -5.60 17.06 4.02
CA ASP A 50 -5.99 18.42 3.63
C ASP A 50 -7.48 18.51 3.24
N THR A 51 -8.02 17.45 2.65
CA THR A 51 -9.43 17.38 2.24
C THR A 51 -10.36 16.80 3.32
N GLY A 52 -9.83 16.45 4.49
CA GLY A 52 -10.61 15.88 5.60
C GLY A 52 -11.08 14.44 5.39
N LEU A 53 -10.54 13.72 4.38
CA LEU A 53 -10.80 12.29 4.16
C LEU A 53 -10.09 11.40 5.20
N ILE A 54 -9.02 11.91 5.80
CA ILE A 54 -8.26 11.29 6.88
C ILE A 54 -8.05 12.35 7.97
N ASP A 55 -8.28 11.98 9.23
CA ASP A 55 -7.94 12.83 10.37
C ASP A 55 -6.41 12.98 10.48
N ALA A 56 -5.94 14.20 10.76
CA ALA A 56 -4.50 14.53 10.83
C ALA A 56 -3.73 13.74 11.91
N SER A 57 -4.45 13.16 12.89
CA SER A 57 -3.85 12.28 13.91
C SER A 57 -3.58 10.85 13.41
N LYS A 58 -4.05 10.49 12.21
CA LYS A 58 -3.91 9.15 11.65
C LYS A 58 -2.60 8.99 10.89
N ASN A 59 -2.07 7.77 10.89
CA ASN A 59 -0.72 7.51 10.42
C ASN A 59 -0.64 7.27 8.90
N PHE A 60 0.48 7.71 8.32
CA PHE A 60 1.00 7.17 7.08
C PHE A 60 2.05 6.12 7.42
N VAL A 61 1.70 4.85 7.21
CA VAL A 61 2.60 3.71 7.48
C VAL A 61 3.19 3.25 6.14
N GLN A 62 4.51 3.26 6.04
CA GLN A 62 5.22 2.83 4.84
C GLN A 62 6.09 1.61 5.14
N VAL A 63 6.07 0.64 4.23
CA VAL A 63 6.91 -0.56 4.27
C VAL A 63 7.51 -0.79 2.89
N ASN A 64 8.81 -1.03 2.84
CA ASN A 64 9.47 -1.56 1.66
C ASN A 64 9.57 -3.09 1.79
N CYS A 65 8.77 -3.82 1.01
CA CYS A 65 8.71 -5.28 1.08
C CYS A 65 10.04 -5.95 0.68
N SER A 66 10.88 -5.27 -0.12
CA SER A 66 12.18 -5.83 -0.54
C SER A 66 13.17 -5.99 0.61
N GLU A 67 13.01 -5.23 1.70
CA GLU A 67 13.84 -5.37 2.90
C GLU A 67 13.64 -6.74 3.59
N TYR A 68 12.53 -7.39 3.31
CA TYR A 68 12.13 -8.69 3.86
C TYR A 68 12.26 -9.84 2.85
N ALA A 69 12.90 -9.63 1.69
CA ALA A 69 13.00 -10.65 0.63
C ALA A 69 13.59 -11.98 1.13
N ASN A 70 14.52 -11.92 2.09
CA ASN A 70 15.15 -13.09 2.70
C ASN A 70 14.35 -13.67 3.88
N ASN A 71 13.31 -12.99 4.36
CA ASN A 71 12.47 -13.43 5.47
C ASN A 71 11.01 -12.94 5.28
N PRO A 72 10.27 -13.49 4.33
CA PRO A 72 8.91 -13.05 4.02
C PRO A 72 7.91 -13.34 5.16
N GLU A 73 8.20 -14.32 6.02
CA GLU A 73 7.39 -14.62 7.20
C GLU A 73 7.45 -13.48 8.24
N LEU A 74 8.61 -12.86 8.39
CA LEU A 74 8.77 -11.70 9.25
C LEU A 74 7.96 -10.50 8.72
N LEU A 75 7.91 -10.31 7.40
CA LEU A 75 7.05 -9.28 6.80
C LEU A 75 5.57 -9.54 7.12
N THR A 76 5.12 -10.79 6.97
CA THR A 76 3.75 -11.19 7.31
C THR A 76 3.45 -10.92 8.78
N ALA A 77 4.36 -11.30 9.69
CA ALA A 77 4.20 -11.04 11.11
C ALA A 77 4.17 -9.54 11.44
N ASN A 78 5.00 -8.72 10.79
CA ASN A 78 5.00 -7.28 10.98
C ASN A 78 3.73 -6.61 10.45
N LEU A 79 3.21 -7.06 9.30
CA LEU A 79 2.00 -6.48 8.72
C LEU A 79 0.75 -6.80 9.55
N PHE A 80 0.55 -8.08 9.86
CA PHE A 80 -0.67 -8.55 10.52
C PHE A 80 -0.58 -8.59 12.04
N GLY A 81 0.63 -8.47 12.60
CA GLY A 81 0.89 -8.69 14.01
C GLY A 81 1.01 -10.18 14.36
N TYR A 82 1.39 -10.46 15.60
CA TYR A 82 1.59 -11.82 16.09
C TYR A 82 1.32 -11.95 17.58
N LYS A 83 0.99 -13.16 17.99
CA LYS A 83 0.89 -13.54 19.39
C LYS A 83 2.24 -13.98 19.93
N LYS A 84 2.43 -13.78 21.24
CA LYS A 84 3.55 -14.35 21.99
C LYS A 84 3.64 -15.86 21.71
N GLY A 85 4.84 -16.32 21.34
CA GLY A 85 5.12 -17.71 21.02
C GLY A 85 4.71 -18.16 19.60
N ALA A 86 4.28 -17.25 18.73
CA ALA A 86 3.92 -17.57 17.34
C ALA A 86 5.11 -18.10 16.52
N PHE A 87 6.32 -17.65 16.86
CA PHE A 87 7.59 -18.11 16.28
C PHE A 87 8.74 -17.86 17.25
N THR A 88 9.93 -18.39 16.96
CA THR A 88 11.12 -18.18 17.80
C THR A 88 11.48 -16.70 17.87
N GLY A 89 11.50 -16.12 19.06
CA GLY A 89 11.73 -14.69 19.30
C GLY A 89 10.46 -13.84 19.43
N ALA A 90 9.26 -14.44 19.34
CA ALA A 90 8.00 -13.76 19.63
C ALA A 90 7.76 -13.69 21.16
N ASP A 91 8.46 -12.80 21.85
CA ASP A 91 8.45 -12.72 23.33
C ASP A 91 7.22 -11.99 23.88
N SER A 92 6.52 -11.24 23.07
CA SER A 92 5.30 -10.49 23.41
C SER A 92 4.32 -10.44 22.24
N ASP A 93 3.06 -10.06 22.54
CA ASP A 93 2.07 -9.78 21.48
C ASP A 93 2.45 -8.50 20.73
N ASN A 94 2.23 -8.49 19.40
CA ASN A 94 2.37 -7.31 18.54
C ASN A 94 1.14 -7.16 17.66
N LEU A 95 0.57 -5.96 17.59
CA LEU A 95 -0.67 -5.71 16.86
C LEU A 95 -0.47 -5.53 15.34
N GLY A 96 0.77 -5.32 14.90
CA GLY A 96 1.10 -5.20 13.48
C GLY A 96 0.78 -3.84 12.85
N LEU A 97 1.30 -3.65 11.62
CA LEU A 97 1.23 -2.37 10.92
C LEU A 97 -0.19 -2.04 10.42
N LEU A 98 -1.03 -3.03 10.12
CA LEU A 98 -2.45 -2.82 9.80
C LEU A 98 -3.20 -2.15 10.95
N HIS A 99 -2.86 -2.48 12.20
CA HIS A 99 -3.43 -1.81 13.36
C HIS A 99 -2.96 -0.36 13.47
N PHE A 100 -1.67 -0.11 13.30
CA PHE A 100 -1.10 1.24 13.36
C PHE A 100 -1.55 2.15 12.22
N ALA A 101 -1.91 1.57 11.08
CA ALA A 101 -2.44 2.30 9.93
C ALA A 101 -3.95 2.56 10.02
N ASP A 102 -4.63 2.11 11.07
CA ASP A 102 -6.10 2.21 11.17
C ASP A 102 -6.61 3.64 11.07
N GLY A 103 -7.51 3.87 10.12
CA GLY A 103 -8.04 5.17 9.75
C GLY A 103 -7.10 6.04 8.90
N GLY A 104 -5.87 5.61 8.64
CA GLY A 104 -4.85 6.29 7.87
C GLY A 104 -4.55 5.64 6.52
N VAL A 105 -3.28 5.57 6.15
CA VAL A 105 -2.78 4.95 4.92
C VAL A 105 -1.71 3.92 5.25
N LEU A 106 -1.81 2.74 4.64
CA LEU A 106 -0.74 1.75 4.55
C LEU A 106 -0.19 1.75 3.13
N PHE A 107 1.07 2.10 2.98
CA PHE A 107 1.80 2.05 1.72
C PHE A 107 2.80 0.89 1.72
N LEU A 108 2.62 -0.04 0.79
CA LEU A 108 3.50 -1.19 0.60
C LEU A 108 4.26 -1.03 -0.72
N ASP A 109 5.55 -0.76 -0.62
CA ASP A 109 6.44 -0.64 -1.77
C ASP A 109 7.05 -2.00 -2.12
N GLU A 110 7.38 -2.20 -3.41
CA GLU A 110 7.96 -3.43 -3.98
C GLU A 110 7.15 -4.69 -3.61
N VAL A 111 5.82 -4.61 -3.79
CA VAL A 111 4.88 -5.69 -3.37
C VAL A 111 5.08 -7.01 -4.11
N HIS A 112 5.86 -7.05 -5.19
CA HIS A 112 6.26 -8.29 -5.84
C HIS A 112 7.15 -9.18 -4.94
N CYS A 113 7.72 -8.63 -3.86
CA CYS A 113 8.44 -9.38 -2.85
C CYS A 113 7.53 -10.07 -1.82
N LEU A 114 6.22 -9.83 -1.85
CA LEU A 114 5.27 -10.54 -0.98
C LEU A 114 5.14 -12.01 -1.40
N ASN A 115 5.29 -12.93 -0.44
CA ASN A 115 4.99 -14.33 -0.69
C ASN A 115 3.48 -14.56 -0.90
N ALA A 116 3.10 -15.73 -1.40
CA ALA A 116 1.70 -16.07 -1.70
C ALA A 116 0.81 -15.98 -0.46
N GLU A 117 1.27 -16.45 0.69
CA GLU A 117 0.52 -16.41 1.94
C GLU A 117 0.19 -14.96 2.36
N CYS A 118 1.16 -14.06 2.30
CA CYS A 118 0.94 -12.67 2.63
C CYS A 118 -0.06 -12.01 1.68
N GLN A 119 0.03 -12.30 0.38
CA GLN A 119 -0.93 -11.80 -0.61
C GLN A 119 -2.35 -12.32 -0.36
N GLU A 120 -2.52 -13.59 0.05
CA GLU A 120 -3.83 -14.16 0.40
C GLU A 120 -4.42 -13.53 1.67
N LYS A 121 -3.60 -13.28 2.69
CA LYS A 121 -4.03 -12.56 3.91
C LYS A 121 -4.44 -11.12 3.61
N LEU A 122 -3.68 -10.41 2.77
CA LEU A 122 -4.04 -9.06 2.33
C LEU A 122 -5.31 -9.05 1.47
N PHE A 123 -5.53 -10.08 0.65
CA PHE A 123 -6.77 -10.25 -0.10
C PHE A 123 -7.98 -10.29 0.83
N LEU A 124 -7.94 -11.11 1.88
CA LEU A 124 -9.02 -11.21 2.87
C LEU A 124 -9.24 -9.87 3.58
N TYR A 125 -8.16 -9.19 3.95
CA TYR A 125 -8.22 -7.88 4.57
C TYR A 125 -8.88 -6.84 3.64
N MET A 126 -8.48 -6.76 2.38
CA MET A 126 -9.08 -5.84 1.41
C MET A 126 -10.57 -6.11 1.16
N ASP A 127 -10.98 -7.37 1.25
CA ASP A 127 -12.37 -7.79 1.01
C ASP A 127 -13.29 -7.46 2.19
N GLN A 128 -12.82 -7.65 3.42
CA GLN A 128 -13.67 -7.63 4.63
C GLN A 128 -13.20 -6.65 5.71
N GLY A 129 -12.01 -6.06 5.60
CA GLY A 129 -11.44 -5.18 6.62
C GLY A 129 -11.04 -5.92 7.91
N ILE A 130 -10.91 -7.25 7.86
CA ILE A 130 -10.59 -8.10 9.02
C ILE A 130 -9.35 -8.94 8.75
N TYR A 131 -8.66 -9.32 9.83
CA TYR A 131 -7.46 -10.15 9.78
C TYR A 131 -7.23 -10.87 11.10
N HIS A 132 -6.36 -11.88 11.09
CA HIS A 132 -5.85 -12.55 12.29
C HIS A 132 -4.39 -12.16 12.53
N LEU A 133 -3.99 -12.10 13.81
CA LEU A 133 -2.57 -12.10 14.16
C LEU A 133 -1.95 -13.46 13.81
N VAL A 134 -0.68 -13.48 13.47
CA VAL A 134 0.06 -14.74 13.31
C VAL A 134 0.06 -15.49 14.64
N GLY A 135 -0.32 -16.77 14.60
CA GLY A 135 -0.47 -17.61 15.79
C GLY A 135 -1.79 -17.45 16.56
N ASP A 136 -2.75 -16.66 16.03
CA ASP A 136 -4.10 -16.54 16.63
C ASP A 136 -5.18 -16.66 15.55
N ASN A 137 -5.77 -17.82 15.42
CA ASN A 137 -6.87 -18.05 14.49
C ASN A 137 -8.26 -17.88 15.14
N ASN A 138 -8.33 -17.54 16.41
CA ASN A 138 -9.59 -17.49 17.16
C ASN A 138 -10.19 -16.08 17.22
N LYS A 139 -9.35 -15.03 17.08
CA LYS A 139 -9.78 -13.64 17.22
C LYS A 139 -9.60 -12.87 15.91
N TRP A 140 -10.69 -12.26 15.45
CA TRP A 140 -10.66 -11.31 14.35
C TRP A 140 -10.30 -9.91 14.83
N TYR A 141 -9.37 -9.30 14.15
CA TYR A 141 -9.03 -7.89 14.29
C TYR A 141 -9.59 -7.11 13.12
N LYS A 142 -9.82 -5.82 13.29
CA LYS A 142 -10.37 -4.93 12.26
C LYS A 142 -9.47 -3.71 12.10
N SER A 143 -9.37 -3.24 10.89
CA SER A 143 -8.73 -1.97 10.55
C SER A 143 -9.41 -1.39 9.31
N LYS A 144 -9.39 -0.06 9.19
CA LYS A 144 -9.96 0.68 8.06
C LYS A 144 -8.91 1.65 7.53
N CYS A 145 -7.84 1.13 6.95
CA CYS A 145 -6.86 1.99 6.30
C CYS A 145 -7.05 1.99 4.77
N ARG A 146 -6.63 3.08 4.13
CA ARG A 146 -6.43 3.12 2.67
C ARG A 146 -5.16 2.37 2.36
N ILE A 147 -5.22 1.48 1.36
CA ILE A 147 -4.02 0.75 0.95
C ILE A 147 -3.54 1.24 -0.40
N ILE A 148 -2.25 1.56 -0.44
CA ILE A 148 -1.53 1.91 -1.67
C ILE A 148 -0.39 0.90 -1.83
N PHE A 149 -0.32 0.28 -2.98
CA PHE A 149 0.73 -0.63 -3.38
C PHE A 149 1.65 0.01 -4.40
N ALA A 150 2.92 -0.41 -4.46
CA ALA A 150 3.81 -0.06 -5.55
C ALA A 150 4.67 -1.25 -5.98
N THR A 151 5.00 -1.30 -7.26
CA THR A 151 5.88 -2.33 -7.83
C THR A 151 6.63 -1.79 -9.05
N THR A 152 7.84 -2.29 -9.24
CA THR A 152 8.64 -2.10 -10.46
C THR A 152 8.41 -3.22 -11.48
N GLU A 153 7.89 -4.35 -11.04
CA GLU A 153 7.62 -5.53 -11.87
C GLU A 153 6.23 -5.48 -12.52
N ILE A 154 6.05 -6.18 -13.64
CA ILE A 154 4.76 -6.27 -14.33
C ILE A 154 3.75 -6.96 -13.39
N PRO A 155 2.70 -6.27 -12.93
CA PRO A 155 1.81 -6.80 -11.88
C PRO A 155 1.20 -8.16 -12.23
N GLN A 156 0.80 -8.36 -13.48
CA GLN A 156 0.16 -9.59 -13.95
C GLN A 156 1.09 -10.81 -13.95
N LYS A 157 2.42 -10.59 -13.90
CA LYS A 157 3.43 -11.65 -13.84
C LYS A 157 3.92 -11.90 -12.42
N ALA A 158 3.95 -10.85 -11.61
CA ALA A 158 4.60 -10.86 -10.30
C ALA A 158 3.63 -11.13 -9.13
N LEU A 159 2.33 -10.89 -9.33
CA LEU A 159 1.34 -10.99 -8.26
C LEU A 159 0.28 -12.06 -8.57
N LEU A 160 -0.30 -12.63 -7.52
CA LEU A 160 -1.40 -13.59 -7.66
C LEU A 160 -2.61 -12.94 -8.36
N LYS A 161 -3.24 -13.67 -9.27
CA LYS A 161 -4.45 -13.19 -9.97
C LYS A 161 -5.59 -12.86 -9.00
N THR A 162 -5.73 -13.61 -7.93
CA THR A 162 -6.71 -13.39 -6.87
C THR A 162 -6.47 -12.06 -6.15
N PHE A 163 -5.21 -11.77 -5.83
CA PHE A 163 -4.80 -10.52 -5.20
C PHE A 163 -5.05 -9.31 -6.13
N LEU A 164 -4.62 -9.39 -7.39
CA LEU A 164 -4.82 -8.32 -8.37
C LEU A 164 -6.29 -7.96 -8.61
N ARG A 165 -7.21 -8.94 -8.55
CA ARG A 165 -8.64 -8.68 -8.72
C ARG A 165 -9.23 -7.79 -7.62
N ARG A 166 -8.55 -7.64 -6.49
CA ARG A 166 -8.97 -6.76 -5.39
C ARG A 166 -8.33 -5.37 -5.45
N ILE A 167 -7.48 -5.14 -6.45
CA ILE A 167 -6.86 -3.83 -6.71
C ILE A 167 -7.46 -3.27 -8.00
N PRO A 168 -8.61 -2.57 -7.90
CA PRO A 168 -9.34 -2.12 -9.09
C PRO A 168 -8.63 -1.00 -9.84
N VAL A 169 -7.70 -0.31 -9.19
CA VAL A 169 -7.01 0.86 -9.76
C VAL A 169 -5.52 0.57 -9.87
N ILE A 170 -5.05 0.36 -11.11
CA ILE A 170 -3.62 0.23 -11.42
C ILE A 170 -3.22 1.45 -12.24
N LEU A 171 -2.25 2.20 -11.74
CA LEU A 171 -1.74 3.44 -12.32
C LEU A 171 -0.29 3.27 -12.76
N THR A 172 -0.05 3.39 -14.05
CA THR A 172 1.32 3.39 -14.58
C THR A 172 1.93 4.77 -14.41
N ILE A 173 2.96 4.86 -13.58
CA ILE A 173 3.68 6.11 -13.33
C ILE A 173 4.81 6.24 -14.38
N PRO A 174 4.75 7.24 -15.28
CA PRO A 174 5.75 7.38 -16.34
C PRO A 174 7.11 7.75 -15.76
N SER A 175 8.17 7.27 -16.41
CA SER A 175 9.53 7.71 -16.08
C SER A 175 9.71 9.19 -16.40
N LEU A 176 10.71 9.84 -15.78
CA LEU A 176 11.03 11.25 -16.08
C LEU A 176 11.28 11.48 -17.57
N ALA A 177 11.89 10.51 -18.26
CA ALA A 177 12.14 10.60 -19.70
C ALA A 177 10.83 10.64 -20.55
N GLN A 178 9.77 10.03 -20.05
CA GLN A 178 8.46 9.96 -20.70
C GLN A 178 7.53 11.14 -20.35
N ARG A 179 7.93 11.97 -19.37
CA ARG A 179 7.17 13.18 -18.97
C ARG A 179 7.46 14.34 -19.90
N GLY A 180 6.53 15.29 -20.00
CA GLY A 180 6.70 16.51 -20.81
C GLY A 180 7.87 17.36 -20.32
N GLU A 181 8.37 18.23 -21.20
CA GLU A 181 9.53 19.09 -20.87
C GLU A 181 9.25 20.06 -19.72
N ASN A 182 8.04 20.61 -19.64
CA ASN A 182 7.62 21.48 -18.54
C ASN A 182 7.61 20.76 -17.19
N GLU A 183 7.14 19.51 -17.15
CA GLU A 183 7.16 18.68 -15.93
C GLU A 183 8.58 18.36 -15.46
N LYS A 184 9.54 18.24 -16.39
CA LYS A 184 10.96 18.02 -16.04
C LYS A 184 11.57 19.27 -15.40
N LEU A 185 11.22 20.43 -15.90
CA LEU A 185 11.71 21.72 -15.35
C LEU A 185 11.18 22.01 -13.95
N GLU A 186 9.93 21.62 -13.65
CA GLU A 186 9.35 21.77 -12.30
C GLU A 186 10.02 20.88 -11.22
N LEU A 187 10.76 19.85 -11.64
CA LEU A 187 11.42 18.89 -10.75
C LEU A 187 12.91 19.17 -10.54
N MET A 188 13.48 20.12 -11.29
CA MET A 188 14.88 20.56 -11.16
C MET A 188 14.99 21.78 -10.23
#